data_a40b7c92979c0da0f377e37837a44c1d
#
_entry.id   a40b7c92979c0da0f377e37837a44c1d
#
_cell.length_a   1.000
_cell.length_b   1.000
_cell.length_c   1.000
_cell.angle_alpha   90.00
_cell.angle_beta   90.00
_cell.angle_gamma   90.00
#
_symmetry.space_group_name_H-M   'P 1'
#
loop_
_entity.id
_entity.type
_entity.pdbx_description
1 polymer ?
#
loop_
_entity_poly.entity_id
_entity_poly.type
_entity_poly.pdbx_seq_one_letter_code
_entity_poly.pdbx_strand_id
1 'polypeptide(L)'
;MIVTLSGITGTGKSFFKDVIAKELGFKNLVIVTTRKKRIGEIAGIDKEFVTDEEFGKLVRDNKVTANFEFLGAKYGYRKELLESDENLVTEVHYNRIYDIKRHARNIFSIYIIPYDVKRAKKELKNRNLSKDAEEARLQEIDEHIKEYSQNEDLRKQFDYEFINDYTEESKNKLIEIIKNKLDRMM
;
A
#
# COMPACT_ATOMS: atom_id res chain seq x y z
N MET A 1 -1.40 -2.83 -15.28
CA MET A 1 -0.77 -3.55 -14.13
C MET A 1 -0.93 -2.74 -12.84
N ILE A 2 -1.25 -3.39 -11.74
CA ILE A 2 -1.31 -2.75 -10.42
C ILE A 2 -0.07 -3.12 -9.63
N VAL A 3 0.73 -2.12 -9.22
CA VAL A 3 1.85 -2.31 -8.28
C VAL A 3 1.36 -2.03 -6.85
N THR A 4 1.52 -2.99 -5.96
CA THR A 4 1.22 -2.80 -4.54
C THR A 4 2.49 -2.80 -3.71
N LEU A 5 2.59 -1.84 -2.79
CA LEU A 5 3.71 -1.69 -1.88
C LEU A 5 3.26 -2.00 -0.46
N SER A 6 3.84 -3.01 0.15
CA SER A 6 3.63 -3.40 1.55
C SER A 6 4.93 -3.31 2.33
N GLY A 7 4.85 -3.38 3.64
CA GLY A 7 6.00 -3.30 4.54
C GLY A 7 5.69 -2.48 5.79
N ILE A 8 6.56 -2.52 6.78
CA ILE A 8 6.40 -1.76 8.03
C ILE A 8 6.39 -0.24 7.79
N THR A 9 5.92 0.50 8.77
CA THR A 9 6.04 1.97 8.77
C THR A 9 7.51 2.40 8.69
N GLY A 10 7.80 3.42 7.88
CA GLY A 10 9.17 3.95 7.72
C GLY A 10 10.01 3.29 6.63
N THR A 11 9.49 2.30 5.90
CA THR A 11 10.23 1.62 4.81
C THR A 11 10.30 2.37 3.49
N GLY A 12 9.71 3.57 3.40
CA GLY A 12 9.74 4.36 2.17
C GLY A 12 8.61 4.03 1.16
N LYS A 13 7.54 3.33 1.56
CA LYS A 13 6.41 3.00 0.65
C LYS A 13 5.86 4.22 -0.09
N SER A 14 5.55 5.29 0.66
CA SER A 14 4.98 6.51 0.07
C SER A 14 5.97 7.18 -0.89
N PHE A 15 7.25 7.22 -0.55
CA PHE A 15 8.31 7.69 -1.44
C PHE A 15 8.34 6.87 -2.74
N PHE A 16 8.37 5.55 -2.65
CA PHE A 16 8.39 4.70 -3.84
C PHE A 16 7.10 4.82 -4.65
N LYS A 17 5.95 4.95 -4.01
CA LYS A 17 4.69 5.19 -4.71
C LYS A 17 4.76 6.45 -5.58
N ASP A 18 5.28 7.54 -5.02
CA ASP A 18 5.41 8.82 -5.73
C ASP A 18 6.45 8.74 -6.87
N VAL A 19 7.57 8.03 -6.63
CA VAL A 19 8.60 7.79 -7.65
C VAL A 19 8.05 6.94 -8.80
N ILE A 20 7.34 5.85 -8.51
CA ILE A 20 6.70 4.99 -9.53
C ILE A 20 5.70 5.79 -10.36
N ALA A 21 4.86 6.60 -9.70
CA ALA A 21 3.90 7.45 -10.38
C ALA A 21 4.62 8.45 -11.32
N LYS A 22 5.66 9.11 -10.84
CA LYS A 22 6.39 10.15 -11.59
C LYS A 22 7.25 9.57 -12.72
N GLU A 23 8.03 8.52 -12.45
CA GLU A 23 9.04 8.03 -13.41
C GLU A 23 8.47 7.01 -14.41
N LEU A 24 7.41 6.27 -14.03
CA LEU A 24 6.79 5.24 -14.87
C LEU A 24 5.39 5.62 -15.37
N GLY A 25 4.86 6.78 -14.98
CA GLY A 25 3.53 7.24 -15.41
C GLY A 25 2.37 6.46 -14.79
N PHE A 26 2.58 5.79 -13.66
CA PHE A 26 1.51 5.11 -12.93
C PHE A 26 0.57 6.13 -12.29
N LYS A 27 -0.73 5.84 -12.30
CA LYS A 27 -1.72 6.59 -11.53
C LYS A 27 -1.85 6.01 -10.13
N ASN A 28 -2.22 6.83 -9.15
CA ASN A 28 -2.57 6.32 -7.82
C ASN A 28 -3.87 5.50 -7.89
N LEU A 29 -3.83 4.26 -7.39
CA LEU A 29 -5.04 3.50 -7.11
C LEU A 29 -5.65 4.04 -5.82
N VAL A 30 -6.68 4.86 -5.97
CA VAL A 30 -7.33 5.56 -4.86
C VAL A 30 -8.26 4.60 -4.12
N ILE A 31 -8.10 4.53 -2.78
CA ILE A 31 -8.98 3.74 -1.92
C ILE A 31 -10.23 4.54 -1.54
N VAL A 32 -11.39 3.91 -1.60
CA VAL A 32 -12.67 4.44 -1.10
C VAL A 32 -12.75 4.21 0.41
N THR A 33 -13.14 5.21 1.20
CA THR A 33 -13.21 5.08 2.66
C THR A 33 -14.28 5.95 3.30
N THR A 34 -14.85 5.47 4.40
CA THR A 34 -15.74 6.26 5.27
C THR A 34 -15.00 7.04 6.35
N ARG A 35 -13.67 6.90 6.43
CA ARG A 35 -12.84 7.67 7.35
C ARG A 35 -12.91 9.17 7.03
N LYS A 36 -13.00 9.99 8.05
CA LYS A 36 -12.89 11.46 7.89
C LYS A 36 -11.57 11.84 7.23
N LYS A 37 -11.63 12.79 6.30
CA LYS A 37 -10.46 13.38 5.65
C LYS A 37 -9.54 14.03 6.68
N ARG A 38 -8.25 13.79 6.59
CA ARG A 38 -7.23 14.44 7.42
C ARG A 38 -6.82 15.77 6.81
N ILE A 39 -6.23 16.64 7.64
CA ILE A 39 -5.62 17.89 7.17
C ILE A 39 -4.52 17.55 6.16
N GLY A 40 -4.53 18.23 5.02
CA GLY A 40 -3.56 18.04 3.92
C GLY A 40 -3.95 16.95 2.90
N GLU A 41 -4.90 16.07 3.19
CA GLU A 41 -5.36 15.09 2.19
C GLU A 41 -6.25 15.77 1.13
N ILE A 42 -6.18 15.30 -0.11
CA ILE A 42 -6.99 15.79 -1.23
C ILE A 42 -7.95 14.69 -1.68
N ALA A 43 -9.26 14.97 -1.64
CA ALA A 43 -10.28 14.03 -2.09
C ALA A 43 -10.11 13.70 -3.58
N GLY A 44 -10.23 12.41 -3.93
CA GLY A 44 -10.04 11.92 -5.30
C GLY A 44 -8.57 11.73 -5.71
N ILE A 45 -7.61 12.22 -4.93
CA ILE A 45 -6.17 12.03 -5.15
C ILE A 45 -5.59 11.07 -4.12
N ASP A 46 -5.73 11.40 -2.83
CA ASP A 46 -5.22 10.56 -1.75
C ASP A 46 -6.19 9.42 -1.43
N LYS A 47 -7.48 9.77 -1.30
CA LYS A 47 -8.58 8.83 -1.04
C LYS A 47 -9.89 9.38 -1.60
N GLU A 48 -10.81 8.47 -1.87
CA GLU A 48 -12.20 8.80 -2.12
C GLU A 48 -12.97 8.72 -0.79
N PHE A 49 -13.36 9.87 -0.25
CA PHE A 49 -14.07 9.97 1.02
C PHE A 49 -15.57 9.95 0.76
N VAL A 50 -16.26 9.00 1.37
CA VAL A 50 -17.71 8.79 1.23
C VAL A 50 -18.36 8.61 2.59
N THR A 51 -19.67 8.77 2.68
CA THR A 51 -20.46 8.41 3.88
C THR A 51 -20.62 6.89 4.00
N ASP A 52 -21.01 6.41 5.18
CA ASP A 52 -21.33 4.99 5.40
C ASP A 52 -22.47 4.49 4.48
N GLU A 53 -23.46 5.34 4.24
CA GLU A 53 -24.58 5.05 3.34
C GLU A 53 -24.12 4.90 1.89
N GLU A 54 -23.32 5.87 1.41
CA GLU A 54 -22.74 5.84 0.06
C GLU A 54 -21.82 4.62 -0.12
N PHE A 55 -20.98 4.32 0.87
CA PHE A 55 -20.12 3.13 0.83
C PHE A 55 -20.95 1.84 0.73
N GLY A 56 -21.99 1.72 1.57
CA GLY A 56 -22.91 0.59 1.53
C GLY A 56 -23.63 0.45 0.18
N LYS A 57 -24.01 1.56 -0.44
CA LYS A 57 -24.59 1.56 -1.79
C LYS A 57 -23.56 1.09 -2.83
N LEU A 58 -22.34 1.59 -2.78
CA LEU A 58 -21.27 1.19 -3.72
C LEU A 58 -20.97 -0.31 -3.64
N VAL A 59 -21.01 -0.89 -2.43
CA VAL A 59 -20.82 -2.34 -2.23
C VAL A 59 -22.00 -3.12 -2.80
N ARG A 60 -23.24 -2.73 -2.49
CA ARG A 60 -24.44 -3.39 -3.03
C ARG A 60 -24.52 -3.33 -4.55
N ASP A 61 -24.11 -2.21 -5.14
CA ASP A 61 -24.07 -2.00 -6.60
C ASP A 61 -22.84 -2.69 -7.26
N ASN A 62 -22.05 -3.47 -6.49
CA ASN A 62 -20.83 -4.14 -6.95
C ASN A 62 -19.81 -3.20 -7.59
N LYS A 63 -19.77 -1.94 -7.14
CA LYS A 63 -18.81 -0.90 -7.59
C LYS A 63 -17.56 -0.80 -6.73
N VAL A 64 -17.63 -1.30 -5.49
CA VAL A 64 -16.48 -1.40 -4.55
C VAL A 64 -16.32 -2.84 -4.14
N THR A 65 -15.08 -3.31 -4.15
CA THR A 65 -14.67 -4.68 -3.79
C THR A 65 -13.42 -4.67 -2.93
N ALA A 66 -12.94 -5.86 -2.52
CA ALA A 66 -11.83 -6.03 -1.57
C ALA A 66 -12.01 -5.14 -0.33
N ASN A 67 -13.26 -5.04 0.16
CA ASN A 67 -13.64 -4.15 1.24
C ASN A 67 -13.30 -4.76 2.61
N PHE A 68 -12.89 -3.91 3.53
CA PHE A 68 -12.57 -4.26 4.91
C PHE A 68 -12.89 -3.12 5.87
N GLU A 69 -12.92 -3.43 7.16
CA GLU A 69 -13.06 -2.43 8.20
C GLU A 69 -11.76 -2.33 9.01
N PHE A 70 -11.37 -1.11 9.36
CA PHE A 70 -10.20 -0.83 10.17
C PHE A 70 -10.41 0.43 11.00
N LEU A 71 -10.20 0.34 12.31
CA LEU A 71 -10.40 1.44 13.28
C LEU A 71 -11.76 2.13 13.12
N GLY A 72 -12.82 1.35 12.95
CA GLY A 72 -14.20 1.84 12.84
C GLY A 72 -14.53 2.56 11.52
N ALA A 73 -13.67 2.48 10.51
CA ALA A 73 -13.93 3.00 9.18
C ALA A 73 -13.86 1.89 8.14
N LYS A 74 -14.67 2.01 7.09
CA LYS A 74 -14.71 1.07 5.97
C LYS A 74 -13.75 1.54 4.87
N TYR A 75 -13.17 0.57 4.19
CA TYR A 75 -12.23 0.77 3.09
C TYR A 75 -12.54 -0.23 1.97
N GLY A 76 -12.26 0.16 0.75
CA GLY A 76 -12.41 -0.72 -0.41
C GLY A 76 -11.85 -0.07 -1.67
N TYR A 77 -11.86 -0.79 -2.76
CA TYR A 77 -11.32 -0.33 -4.04
C TYR A 77 -12.42 -0.31 -5.09
N ARG A 78 -12.36 0.66 -5.99
CA ARG A 78 -13.23 0.67 -7.16
C ARG A 78 -12.95 -0.57 -8.00
N LYS A 79 -13.98 -1.40 -8.22
CA LYS A 79 -13.86 -2.65 -8.96
C LYS A 79 -13.35 -2.41 -10.38
N GLU A 80 -13.84 -1.39 -11.05
CA GLU A 80 -13.42 -0.99 -12.39
C GLU A 80 -11.92 -0.70 -12.49
N LEU A 81 -11.30 -0.14 -11.43
CA LEU A 81 -9.86 0.12 -11.40
C LEU A 81 -9.07 -1.15 -11.18
N LEU A 82 -9.54 -2.07 -10.32
CA LEU A 82 -8.86 -3.36 -10.11
C LEU A 82 -8.91 -4.26 -11.34
N GLU A 83 -9.94 -4.14 -12.16
CA GLU A 83 -10.14 -4.90 -13.39
C GLU A 83 -9.58 -4.19 -14.64
N SER A 84 -9.10 -2.95 -14.52
CA SER A 84 -8.61 -2.15 -15.63
C SER A 84 -7.25 -2.62 -16.14
N ASP A 85 -6.92 -2.24 -17.37
CA ASP A 85 -5.58 -2.40 -17.95
C ASP A 85 -4.66 -1.21 -17.64
N GLU A 86 -5.10 -0.25 -16.80
CA GLU A 86 -4.29 0.89 -16.40
C GLU A 86 -3.09 0.49 -15.54
N ASN A 87 -2.04 1.28 -15.61
CA ASN A 87 -0.89 1.17 -14.72
C ASN A 87 -1.16 1.96 -13.44
N LEU A 88 -1.40 1.25 -12.34
CA LEU A 88 -1.79 1.79 -11.05
C LEU A 88 -0.79 1.41 -9.96
N VAL A 89 -0.60 2.30 -8.98
CA VAL A 89 0.23 2.03 -7.80
C VAL A 89 -0.52 2.39 -6.52
N THR A 90 -0.37 1.58 -5.48
CA THR A 90 -0.98 1.83 -4.16
C THR A 90 -0.18 1.22 -3.02
N GLU A 91 -0.37 1.76 -1.82
CA GLU A 91 0.11 1.12 -0.59
C GLU A 91 -0.98 0.18 -0.04
N VAL A 92 -0.58 -1.03 0.34
CA VAL A 92 -1.49 -2.05 0.88
C VAL A 92 -0.93 -2.56 2.20
N HIS A 93 -1.80 -2.69 3.20
CA HIS A 93 -1.41 -3.38 4.42
C HIS A 93 -1.11 -4.86 4.10
N TYR A 94 -0.01 -5.38 4.60
CA TYR A 94 0.51 -6.70 4.24
C TYR A 94 -0.51 -7.84 4.37
N ASN A 95 -1.38 -7.78 5.37
CA ASN A 95 -2.43 -8.80 5.59
C ASN A 95 -3.66 -8.63 4.68
N ARG A 96 -3.67 -7.64 3.76
CA ARG A 96 -4.75 -7.39 2.80
C ARG A 96 -4.36 -7.71 1.36
N ILE A 97 -3.13 -8.15 1.14
CA ILE A 97 -2.66 -8.43 -0.21
C ILE A 97 -3.45 -9.55 -0.87
N TYR A 98 -3.85 -10.57 -0.11
CA TYR A 98 -4.68 -11.66 -0.61
C TYR A 98 -6.04 -11.17 -1.11
N ASP A 99 -6.69 -10.28 -0.36
CA ASP A 99 -8.00 -9.74 -0.71
C ASP A 99 -7.95 -8.98 -2.04
N ILE A 100 -6.92 -8.16 -2.25
CA ILE A 100 -6.74 -7.41 -3.50
C ILE A 100 -6.41 -8.36 -4.66
N LYS A 101 -5.50 -9.33 -4.47
CA LYS A 101 -5.12 -10.28 -5.51
C LYS A 101 -6.30 -11.09 -6.06
N ARG A 102 -7.30 -11.37 -5.24
CA ARG A 102 -8.51 -12.07 -5.69
C ARG A 102 -9.41 -11.25 -6.62
N HIS A 103 -9.26 -9.93 -6.61
CA HIS A 103 -10.10 -9.01 -7.36
C HIS A 103 -9.34 -8.26 -8.46
N ALA A 104 -8.03 -8.22 -8.39
CA ALA A 104 -7.21 -7.53 -9.37
C ALA A 104 -6.87 -8.44 -10.56
N ARG A 105 -7.00 -7.90 -11.77
CA ARG A 105 -6.70 -8.64 -13.01
C ARG A 105 -5.20 -8.93 -13.17
N ASN A 106 -4.38 -7.89 -12.95
CA ASN A 106 -2.93 -7.96 -13.10
C ASN A 106 -2.27 -7.20 -11.96
N ILE A 107 -1.68 -7.91 -11.01
CA ILE A 107 -1.05 -7.33 -9.84
C ILE A 107 0.42 -7.76 -9.74
N PHE A 108 1.27 -6.84 -9.35
CA PHE A 108 2.63 -7.09 -8.94
C PHE A 108 2.82 -6.58 -7.52
N SER A 109 2.87 -7.50 -6.57
CA SER A 109 2.93 -7.20 -5.15
C SER A 109 4.35 -7.23 -4.63
N ILE A 110 4.79 -6.11 -4.04
CA ILE A 110 6.14 -5.92 -3.53
C ILE A 110 6.07 -5.70 -2.02
N TYR A 111 6.80 -6.51 -1.27
CA TYR A 111 7.03 -6.28 0.14
C TYR A 111 8.38 -5.59 0.35
N ILE A 112 8.35 -4.39 0.94
CA ILE A 112 9.55 -3.58 1.18
C ILE A 112 10.08 -3.87 2.58
N ILE A 113 11.29 -4.40 2.63
CA ILE A 113 12.04 -4.71 3.85
C ILE A 113 13.04 -3.57 4.08
N PRO A 114 13.04 -2.91 5.24
CA PRO A 114 14.08 -1.93 5.53
C PRO A 114 15.41 -2.65 5.77
N TYR A 115 16.50 -2.17 5.17
CA TYR A 115 17.83 -2.67 5.47
C TYR A 115 18.18 -2.52 6.95
N ASP A 116 17.73 -1.42 7.57
CA ASP A 116 17.88 -1.14 9.00
C ASP A 116 16.53 -0.77 9.63
N VAL A 117 16.02 -1.67 10.47
CA VAL A 117 14.76 -1.45 11.23
C VAL A 117 14.89 -0.25 12.19
N LYS A 118 16.09 0.02 12.75
CA LYS A 118 16.30 1.18 13.63
C LYS A 118 16.07 2.48 12.86
N ARG A 119 16.49 2.55 11.59
CA ARG A 119 16.24 3.70 10.72
C ARG A 119 14.74 3.87 10.46
N ALA A 120 14.02 2.80 10.15
CA ALA A 120 12.56 2.85 9.96
C ALA A 120 11.83 3.37 11.21
N LYS A 121 12.24 2.90 12.40
CA LYS A 121 11.71 3.40 13.69
C LYS A 121 12.07 4.88 13.94
N LYS A 122 13.26 5.33 13.54
CA LYS A 122 13.67 6.74 13.63
C LYS A 122 12.82 7.64 12.73
N GLU A 123 12.54 7.20 11.50
CA GLU A 123 11.66 7.94 10.58
C GLU A 123 10.24 8.11 11.13
N LEU A 124 9.75 7.14 11.91
CA LEU A 124 8.48 7.26 12.60
C LEU A 124 8.48 8.40 13.63
N LYS A 125 9.56 8.52 14.43
CA LYS A 125 9.71 9.57 15.45
C LYS A 125 9.69 10.98 14.87
N ASN A 126 10.17 11.15 13.64
CA ASN A 126 10.17 12.44 12.94
C ASN A 126 8.77 12.92 12.50
N ARG A 127 7.70 12.13 12.71
CA ARG A 127 6.34 12.45 12.26
C ARG A 127 5.52 13.30 13.22
N ASN A 128 6.12 13.79 14.32
CA ASN A 128 5.45 14.61 15.34
C ASN A 128 4.13 14.02 15.86
N LEU A 129 4.11 12.72 16.12
CA LEU A 129 2.97 12.03 16.70
C LEU A 129 2.89 12.33 18.22
N SER A 130 1.70 12.16 18.81
CA SER A 130 1.60 12.09 20.26
C SER A 130 2.39 10.88 20.79
N LYS A 131 2.84 10.96 22.04
CA LYS A 131 3.62 9.89 22.66
C LYS A 131 2.92 8.53 22.60
N ASP A 132 1.65 8.49 22.94
CA ASP A 132 0.85 7.26 22.89
C ASP A 132 0.71 6.70 21.46
N ALA A 133 0.54 7.58 20.47
CA ALA A 133 0.47 7.17 19.06
C ALA A 133 1.82 6.69 18.53
N GLU A 134 2.93 7.26 19.00
CA GLU A 134 4.28 6.81 18.65
C GLU A 134 4.54 5.43 19.24
N GLU A 135 4.27 5.21 20.54
CA GLU A 135 4.43 3.93 21.22
C GLU A 135 3.60 2.81 20.53
N ALA A 136 2.32 3.08 20.27
CA ALA A 136 1.45 2.13 19.54
C ALA A 136 2.01 1.76 18.16
N ARG A 137 2.58 2.73 17.42
CA ARG A 137 3.19 2.48 16.11
C ARG A 137 4.51 1.72 16.18
N LEU A 138 5.30 1.94 17.22
CA LEU A 138 6.53 1.16 17.45
C LEU A 138 6.20 -0.30 17.76
N GLN A 139 5.18 -0.54 18.60
CA GLN A 139 4.69 -1.88 18.86
C GLN A 139 4.15 -2.57 17.60
N GLU A 140 3.34 -1.87 16.79
CA GLU A 140 2.84 -2.37 15.50
C GLU A 140 4.00 -2.79 14.56
N ILE A 141 5.11 -2.06 14.54
CA ILE A 141 6.29 -2.42 13.75
C ILE A 141 6.86 -3.76 14.22
N ASP A 142 7.03 -3.95 15.52
CA ASP A 142 7.64 -5.17 16.06
C ASP A 142 6.73 -6.39 15.86
N GLU A 143 5.42 -6.23 16.06
CA GLU A 143 4.41 -7.26 15.80
C GLU A 143 4.39 -7.65 14.31
N HIS A 144 4.40 -6.66 13.41
CA HIS A 144 4.40 -6.87 11.97
C HIS A 144 5.66 -7.62 11.51
N ILE A 145 6.85 -7.21 11.99
CA ILE A 145 8.10 -7.91 11.66
C ILE A 145 8.04 -9.36 12.11
N LYS A 146 7.58 -9.60 13.34
CA LYS A 146 7.45 -10.94 13.89
C LYS A 146 6.49 -11.79 13.06
N GLU A 147 5.29 -11.29 12.79
CA GLU A 147 4.28 -11.99 12.00
C GLU A 147 4.79 -12.30 10.58
N TYR A 148 5.34 -11.31 9.89
CA TYR A 148 5.84 -11.49 8.54
C TYR A 148 7.00 -12.48 8.46
N SER A 149 7.95 -12.43 9.42
CA SER A 149 9.11 -13.33 9.44
C SER A 149 8.76 -14.78 9.75
N GLN A 150 7.69 -15.01 10.51
CA GLN A 150 7.27 -16.34 10.95
C GLN A 150 6.19 -16.98 10.07
N ASN A 151 5.54 -16.21 9.22
CA ASN A 151 4.43 -16.67 8.38
C ASN A 151 4.85 -16.81 6.92
N GLU A 152 5.30 -18.00 6.55
CA GLU A 152 5.73 -18.31 5.19
C GLU A 152 4.60 -18.18 4.16
N ASP A 153 3.38 -18.55 4.53
CA ASP A 153 2.23 -18.45 3.63
C ASP A 153 1.87 -16.98 3.33
N LEU A 154 2.05 -16.10 4.30
CA LEU A 154 1.92 -14.66 4.10
C LEU A 154 3.02 -14.13 3.16
N ARG A 155 4.26 -14.56 3.36
CA ARG A 155 5.39 -14.15 2.49
C ARG A 155 5.20 -14.59 1.05
N LYS A 156 4.72 -15.80 0.82
CA LYS A 156 4.42 -16.34 -0.53
C LYS A 156 3.33 -15.56 -1.28
N GLN A 157 2.57 -14.72 -0.59
CA GLN A 157 1.59 -13.86 -1.25
C GLN A 157 2.22 -12.67 -1.99
N PHE A 158 3.49 -12.35 -1.70
CA PHE A 158 4.21 -11.29 -2.40
C PHE A 158 5.00 -11.86 -3.58
N ASP A 159 4.92 -11.17 -4.71
CA ASP A 159 5.65 -11.56 -5.92
C ASP A 159 7.13 -11.20 -5.82
N TYR A 160 7.46 -10.20 -4.98
CA TYR A 160 8.82 -9.74 -4.77
C TYR A 160 9.05 -9.19 -3.36
N GLU A 161 10.17 -9.57 -2.73
CA GLU A 161 10.68 -8.94 -1.51
C GLU A 161 11.83 -8.00 -1.89
N PHE A 162 11.67 -6.72 -1.57
CA PHE A 162 12.63 -5.69 -1.91
C PHE A 162 13.29 -5.11 -0.67
N ILE A 163 14.63 -5.17 -0.57
CA ILE A 163 15.38 -4.55 0.53
C ILE A 163 15.66 -3.10 0.15
N ASN A 164 15.17 -2.16 0.97
CA ASN A 164 15.43 -0.74 0.83
C ASN A 164 16.53 -0.29 1.79
N ASP A 165 17.67 0.13 1.26
CA ASP A 165 18.78 0.73 2.01
C ASP A 165 18.73 2.27 2.03
N TYR A 166 17.65 2.84 1.42
CA TYR A 166 17.38 4.28 1.34
C TYR A 166 18.39 5.07 0.50
N THR A 167 19.02 4.44 -0.47
CA THR A 167 19.94 5.06 -1.45
C THR A 167 19.25 5.31 -2.79
N GLU A 168 19.87 6.16 -3.62
CA GLU A 168 19.44 6.32 -5.03
C GLU A 168 19.59 5.02 -5.83
N GLU A 169 20.60 4.21 -5.52
CA GLU A 169 20.78 2.91 -6.14
C GLU A 169 19.60 1.99 -5.84
N SER A 170 19.15 1.93 -4.58
CA SER A 170 17.98 1.18 -4.18
C SER A 170 16.72 1.66 -4.91
N LYS A 171 16.54 2.98 -5.04
CA LYS A 171 15.44 3.56 -5.81
C LYS A 171 15.48 3.09 -7.27
N ASN A 172 16.62 3.25 -7.94
CA ASN A 172 16.77 2.89 -9.35
C ASN A 172 16.53 1.39 -9.58
N LYS A 173 17.02 0.55 -8.67
CA LYS A 173 16.81 -0.90 -8.71
C LYS A 173 15.32 -1.28 -8.64
N LEU A 174 14.54 -0.64 -7.76
CA LEU A 174 13.10 -0.92 -7.69
C LEU A 174 12.38 -0.51 -8.98
N ILE A 175 12.74 0.64 -9.54
CA ILE A 175 12.18 1.11 -10.82
C ILE A 175 12.51 0.13 -11.95
N GLU A 176 13.74 -0.36 -12.03
CA GLU A 176 14.16 -1.36 -13.02
C GLU A 176 13.38 -2.68 -12.88
N ILE A 177 13.18 -3.18 -11.65
CA ILE A 177 12.38 -4.38 -11.37
C ILE A 177 10.96 -4.22 -11.93
N ILE A 178 10.34 -3.05 -11.71
CA ILE A 178 8.97 -2.78 -12.18
C ILE A 178 8.94 -2.66 -13.71
N LYS A 179 9.92 -1.99 -14.34
CA LYS A 179 10.05 -1.91 -15.80
C LYS A 179 10.17 -3.30 -16.42
N ASN A 180 11.08 -4.11 -15.92
CA ASN A 180 11.27 -5.50 -16.39
C ASN A 180 10.01 -6.35 -16.24
N LYS A 181 9.18 -6.10 -15.24
CA LYS A 181 7.89 -6.76 -15.08
C LYS A 181 6.87 -6.29 -16.12
N LEU A 182 6.82 -4.98 -16.41
CA LEU A 182 5.97 -4.42 -17.46
C LEU A 182 6.31 -4.99 -18.84
N ASP A 183 7.60 -5.01 -19.19
CA ASP A 183 8.07 -5.48 -20.50
C ASP A 183 7.71 -6.95 -20.78
N ARG A 184 7.63 -7.78 -19.73
CA ARG A 184 7.23 -9.19 -19.82
C ARG A 184 5.71 -9.40 -19.98
N MET A 185 4.93 -8.36 -19.81
CA MET A 185 3.46 -8.41 -19.90
C MET A 185 2.94 -7.86 -21.24
N MET A 186 3.79 -7.16 -21.99
CA MET A 186 3.52 -6.70 -23.37
C MET A 186 3.84 -7.81 -24.38
#